data_ad618d26a1ae64141f94fde5a164209c
#
_entry.id   ad618d26a1ae64141f94fde5a164209c
#
_cell.length_a   1.000
_cell.length_b   1.000
_cell.length_c   1.000
_cell.angle_alpha   90.00
_cell.angle_beta   90.00
_cell.angle_gamma   90.00
#
_symmetry.space_group_name_H-M   'P 1'
#
loop_
_entity.id
_entity.type
_entity.pdbx_description
1 polymer ?
#
loop_
_entity_poly.entity_id
_entity_poly.type
_entity_poly.pdbx_seq_one_letter_code
_entity_poly.pdbx_strand_id
1 'polypeptide(L)'
;SNTPGVRTKGESDISAFDYDRFKTYFQSVFVPMAKYAISHGLYVVMRPPGVCPDSIAVGDAYQKYLIKVWNYVSADSYIKNNPNIMFELANEPVRIWSDGKQAGFKELSEYFQTITNTIRVNCDNIVLVPGLGYQANYEGFADYPIKGENIGYAVHCYPGWYNSGSENTPDVNYQLFNDGWNKQIKPISDLAPIIVTEMDWAPEKYKSSFGKGVTGTAGGTGFGANFKKITDDCGNVSWLIFTTPDLLAKFKDDQGNGDTFLTDNEACPWPTYHWYQDY
;
A
#
# COMPACT_ATOMS: atom_id res chain seq x y z
N SER A 1 10.58 5.40 13.73
CA SER A 1 9.77 6.59 13.54
C SER A 1 9.49 7.27 14.86
N ASN A 2 9.75 8.56 14.95
CA ASN A 2 9.46 9.37 16.14
C ASN A 2 8.04 9.93 16.14
N THR A 3 7.16 9.39 15.34
CA THR A 3 5.77 9.84 15.24
C THR A 3 5.06 9.60 16.56
N PRO A 4 4.43 10.62 17.17
CA PRO A 4 3.69 10.46 18.41
C PRO A 4 2.59 9.41 18.31
N GLY A 5 2.52 8.52 19.28
CA GLY A 5 1.53 7.44 19.30
C GLY A 5 1.91 6.18 18.55
N VAL A 6 3.05 6.17 17.86
CA VAL A 6 3.60 4.98 17.22
C VAL A 6 4.78 4.40 17.98
N ARG A 7 5.23 3.25 17.53
CA ARG A 7 6.33 2.50 18.13
C ARG A 7 7.64 3.29 18.09
N THR A 8 8.38 3.18 19.15
CA THR A 8 9.68 3.87 19.31
C THR A 8 10.88 2.95 19.11
N LYS A 9 10.65 1.64 19.00
CA LYS A 9 11.69 0.61 18.83
C LYS A 9 11.41 -0.23 17.61
N GLY A 10 11.78 0.26 16.46
CA GLY A 10 11.49 -0.43 15.22
C GLY A 10 9.99 -0.49 14.92
N GLU A 11 9.65 -0.81 13.71
CA GLU A 11 8.28 -0.73 13.21
C GLU A 11 7.41 -1.91 13.64
N SER A 12 8.03 -3.06 13.91
CA SER A 12 7.34 -4.26 14.39
C SER A 12 7.13 -4.34 15.91
N ASP A 13 7.73 -3.43 16.68
CA ASP A 13 7.59 -3.43 18.13
C ASP A 13 6.42 -2.55 18.58
N ILE A 14 5.32 -3.19 18.96
CA ILE A 14 4.13 -2.51 19.49
C ILE A 14 4.16 -2.33 21.02
N SER A 15 5.21 -2.77 21.71
CA SER A 15 5.30 -2.66 23.16
C SER A 15 5.37 -1.21 23.65
N ALA A 16 5.87 -0.31 22.81
CA ALA A 16 5.96 1.12 23.08
C ALA A 16 4.75 1.93 22.56
N PHE A 17 3.69 1.25 22.07
CA PHE A 17 2.51 1.93 21.58
C PHE A 17 1.72 2.60 22.70
N ASP A 18 1.58 3.91 22.60
CA ASP A 18 0.77 4.73 23.51
C ASP A 18 -0.54 5.14 22.80
N TYR A 19 -1.64 4.59 23.27
CA TYR A 19 -2.95 4.80 22.65
C TYR A 19 -3.45 6.23 22.79
N ASP A 20 -3.20 6.90 23.91
CA ASP A 20 -3.67 8.27 24.10
C ASP A 20 -2.87 9.26 23.24
N ARG A 21 -1.58 9.05 23.11
CA ARG A 21 -0.75 9.79 22.15
C ARG A 21 -1.19 9.55 20.71
N PHE A 22 -1.51 8.30 20.37
CA PHE A 22 -2.05 7.98 19.05
C PHE A 22 -3.34 8.76 18.78
N LYS A 23 -4.31 8.73 19.69
CA LYS A 23 -5.58 9.48 19.52
C LYS A 23 -5.34 10.98 19.35
N THR A 24 -4.47 11.55 20.16
CA THR A 24 -4.11 12.96 20.07
C THR A 24 -3.50 13.30 18.70
N TYR A 25 -2.54 12.49 18.25
CA TYR A 25 -1.88 12.70 16.96
C TYR A 25 -2.85 12.48 15.79
N PHE A 26 -3.70 11.48 15.87
CA PHE A 26 -4.73 11.23 14.87
C PHE A 26 -5.63 12.45 14.68
N GLN A 27 -6.14 13.03 15.76
CA GLN A 27 -7.02 14.20 15.72
C GLN A 27 -6.29 15.48 15.30
N SER A 28 -5.04 15.66 15.72
CA SER A 28 -4.30 16.90 15.48
C SER A 28 -3.55 16.92 14.14
N VAL A 29 -3.30 15.76 13.53
CA VAL A 29 -2.52 15.65 12.30
C VAL A 29 -3.25 14.89 11.21
N PHE A 30 -3.61 13.62 11.42
CA PHE A 30 -4.16 12.80 10.35
C PHE A 30 -5.54 13.27 9.86
N VAL A 31 -6.44 13.63 10.75
CA VAL A 31 -7.76 14.16 10.36
C VAL A 31 -7.63 15.50 9.62
N PRO A 32 -6.84 16.49 10.08
CA PRO A 32 -6.58 17.70 9.31
C PRO A 32 -5.93 17.46 7.95
N MET A 33 -4.97 16.54 7.86
CA MET A 33 -4.34 16.18 6.59
C MET A 33 -5.35 15.56 5.61
N ALA A 34 -6.21 14.65 6.07
CA ALA A 34 -7.26 14.08 5.25
C ALA A 34 -8.23 15.14 4.76
N LYS A 35 -8.65 16.07 5.63
CA LYS A 35 -9.50 17.21 5.25
C LYS A 35 -8.86 18.06 4.17
N TYR A 36 -7.58 18.38 4.33
CA TYR A 36 -6.84 19.17 3.37
C TYR A 36 -6.75 18.45 2.02
N ALA A 37 -6.34 17.19 1.99
CA ALA A 37 -6.24 16.41 0.77
C ALA A 37 -7.60 16.33 0.02
N ILE A 38 -8.66 16.01 0.74
CA ILE A 38 -10.01 15.90 0.15
C ILE A 38 -10.51 17.26 -0.38
N SER A 39 -10.21 18.36 0.32
CA SER A 39 -10.58 19.69 -0.17
C SER A 39 -9.86 20.09 -1.47
N HIS A 40 -8.80 19.36 -1.82
CA HIS A 40 -8.08 19.51 -3.10
C HIS A 40 -8.42 18.39 -4.11
N GLY A 41 -9.50 17.66 -3.89
CA GLY A 41 -9.99 16.64 -4.83
C GLY A 41 -9.25 15.30 -4.77
N LEU A 42 -8.46 15.05 -3.73
CA LEU A 42 -7.70 13.81 -3.59
C LEU A 42 -8.48 12.74 -2.83
N TYR A 43 -8.21 11.48 -3.15
CA TYR A 43 -8.56 10.35 -2.31
C TYR A 43 -7.46 10.11 -1.27
N VAL A 44 -7.84 9.52 -0.15
CA VAL A 44 -6.93 9.25 0.96
C VAL A 44 -6.96 7.76 1.29
N VAL A 45 -5.82 7.11 1.23
CA VAL A 45 -5.63 5.77 1.79
C VAL A 45 -4.96 5.91 3.15
N MET A 46 -5.68 5.52 4.20
CA MET A 46 -5.14 5.49 5.56
C MET A 46 -4.62 4.10 5.88
N ARG A 47 -3.43 4.02 6.46
CA ARG A 47 -2.88 2.77 6.97
C ARG A 47 -2.30 2.97 8.37
N PRO A 48 -2.20 1.89 9.19
CA PRO A 48 -1.59 2.00 10.50
C PRO A 48 -0.10 2.31 10.36
N PRO A 49 0.48 3.02 11.32
CA PRO A 49 1.89 3.35 11.28
C PRO A 49 2.80 2.13 11.41
N GLY A 50 3.88 2.13 10.65
CA GLY A 50 4.88 1.08 10.62
C GLY A 50 4.49 -0.14 9.78
N VAL A 51 5.38 -1.10 9.68
CA VAL A 51 5.16 -2.38 8.99
C VAL A 51 4.69 -3.45 9.96
N CYS A 52 4.05 -4.50 9.41
CA CYS A 52 3.74 -5.70 10.17
C CYS A 52 5.00 -6.34 10.79
N PRO A 53 4.88 -7.02 11.92
CA PRO A 53 5.87 -8.01 12.32
C PRO A 53 6.08 -9.07 11.23
N ASP A 54 7.30 -9.59 11.11
CA ASP A 54 7.62 -10.66 10.15
C ASP A 54 6.71 -11.88 10.27
N SER A 55 6.18 -12.11 11.45
CA SER A 55 5.32 -13.23 11.75
C SER A 55 4.12 -12.75 12.55
N ILE A 56 2.93 -13.00 12.03
CA ILE A 56 1.66 -12.71 12.69
C ILE A 56 0.88 -13.99 12.94
N ALA A 57 -0.09 -13.95 13.85
CA ALA A 57 -0.99 -15.06 14.14
C ALA A 57 -2.35 -14.54 14.59
N VAL A 58 -3.41 -15.30 14.30
CA VAL A 58 -4.77 -14.95 14.76
C VAL A 58 -4.78 -14.81 16.29
N GLY A 59 -5.27 -13.68 16.77
CA GLY A 59 -5.35 -13.35 18.20
C GLY A 59 -4.05 -12.83 18.82
N ASP A 60 -3.01 -12.58 18.02
CA ASP A 60 -1.73 -12.05 18.51
C ASP A 60 -1.82 -10.60 19.02
N ALA A 61 -0.72 -10.10 19.53
CA ALA A 61 -0.64 -8.73 20.05
C ALA A 61 -0.79 -7.69 18.92
N TYR A 62 -0.31 -7.99 17.72
CA TYR A 62 -0.42 -7.07 16.58
C TYR A 62 -1.86 -6.99 16.07
N GLN A 63 -2.59 -8.11 15.97
CA GLN A 63 -4.01 -8.08 15.62
C GLN A 63 -4.83 -7.26 16.64
N LYS A 64 -4.58 -7.44 17.93
CA LYS A 64 -5.24 -6.65 18.99
C LYS A 64 -4.93 -5.15 18.88
N TYR A 65 -3.70 -4.82 18.53
CA TYR A 65 -3.30 -3.44 18.22
C TYR A 65 -4.09 -2.88 17.03
N LEU A 66 -4.14 -3.62 15.91
CA LEU A 66 -4.88 -3.18 14.72
C LEU A 66 -6.38 -3.02 15.01
N ILE A 67 -7.00 -3.95 15.73
CA ILE A 67 -8.40 -3.85 16.15
C ILE A 67 -8.63 -2.55 16.94
N LYS A 68 -7.76 -2.25 17.90
CA LYS A 68 -7.86 -1.05 18.72
C LYS A 68 -7.73 0.25 17.91
N VAL A 69 -6.77 0.28 16.99
CA VAL A 69 -6.53 1.43 16.10
C VAL A 69 -7.72 1.62 15.15
N TRP A 70 -8.11 0.57 14.45
CA TRP A 70 -9.16 0.66 13.45
C TRP A 70 -10.53 0.93 14.04
N ASN A 71 -10.83 0.40 15.23
CA ASN A 71 -12.06 0.75 15.93
C ASN A 71 -12.16 2.25 16.23
N TYR A 72 -11.06 2.88 16.60
CA TYR A 72 -11.02 4.32 16.85
C TYR A 72 -11.12 5.14 15.56
N VAL A 73 -10.32 4.80 14.55
CA VAL A 73 -10.28 5.51 13.26
C VAL A 73 -11.62 5.43 12.54
N SER A 74 -12.21 4.24 12.46
CA SER A 74 -13.48 4.01 11.75
C SER A 74 -14.69 4.66 12.42
N ALA A 75 -14.59 4.98 13.70
CA ALA A 75 -15.65 5.67 14.46
C ALA A 75 -15.58 7.21 14.37
N ASP A 76 -14.48 7.77 13.86
CA ASP A 76 -14.32 9.22 13.77
C ASP A 76 -15.38 9.85 12.87
N SER A 77 -15.94 10.98 13.32
CA SER A 77 -17.10 11.61 12.65
C SER A 77 -16.80 12.14 11.25
N TYR A 78 -15.56 12.50 10.96
CA TYR A 78 -15.16 12.96 9.62
C TYR A 78 -14.73 11.80 8.72
N ILE A 79 -14.09 10.79 9.27
CA ILE A 79 -13.53 9.67 8.54
C ILE A 79 -14.62 8.68 8.12
N LYS A 80 -15.52 8.33 9.04
CA LYS A 80 -16.55 7.32 8.78
C LYS A 80 -17.47 7.71 7.63
N ASN A 81 -17.70 6.76 6.74
CA ASN A 81 -18.55 6.92 5.55
C ASN A 81 -18.14 8.07 4.62
N ASN A 82 -16.91 8.56 4.73
CA ASN A 82 -16.37 9.52 3.77
C ASN A 82 -15.92 8.77 2.50
N PRO A 83 -16.56 9.00 1.35
CA PRO A 83 -16.30 8.22 0.14
C PRO A 83 -14.89 8.41 -0.45
N ASN A 84 -14.19 9.45 -0.01
CA ASN A 84 -12.82 9.73 -0.44
C ASN A 84 -11.76 9.08 0.48
N ILE A 85 -12.17 8.33 1.51
CA ILE A 85 -11.24 7.71 2.46
C ILE A 85 -11.37 6.20 2.43
N MET A 86 -10.23 5.53 2.24
CA MET A 86 -10.08 4.08 2.24
C MET A 86 -9.11 3.66 3.34
N PHE A 87 -9.21 2.41 3.80
CA PHE A 87 -8.41 1.84 4.87
C PHE A 87 -7.56 0.68 4.39
N GLU A 88 -6.26 0.84 4.35
CA GLU A 88 -5.31 -0.26 4.15
C GLU A 88 -4.99 -0.87 5.52
N LEU A 89 -5.42 -2.11 5.75
CA LEU A 89 -5.52 -2.70 7.09
C LEU A 89 -4.20 -2.86 7.83
N ALA A 90 -3.13 -3.15 7.10
CA ALA A 90 -1.78 -3.30 7.66
C ALA A 90 -0.76 -3.08 6.54
N ASN A 91 0.50 -2.81 6.91
CA ASN A 91 1.59 -2.65 5.96
C ASN A 91 2.50 -3.88 5.95
N GLU A 92 2.61 -4.50 4.81
CA GLU A 92 3.57 -5.57 4.48
C GLU A 92 3.59 -6.79 5.41
N PRO A 93 2.48 -7.51 5.57
CA PRO A 93 2.52 -8.82 6.20
C PRO A 93 3.47 -9.77 5.46
N VAL A 94 4.33 -10.47 6.19
CA VAL A 94 5.30 -11.39 5.55
C VAL A 94 4.79 -12.83 5.60
N ARG A 95 4.45 -13.33 6.79
CA ARG A 95 3.96 -14.68 7.00
C ARG A 95 3.01 -14.76 8.19
N ILE A 96 2.11 -15.73 8.14
CA ILE A 96 1.18 -16.01 9.22
C ILE A 96 1.44 -17.41 9.81
N TRP A 97 1.23 -17.56 11.10
CA TRP A 97 1.45 -18.80 11.83
C TRP A 97 0.18 -19.28 12.53
N SER A 98 0.04 -20.59 12.62
CA SER A 98 -0.98 -21.28 13.42
C SER A 98 -0.39 -22.55 14.01
N ASP A 99 -0.65 -22.82 15.29
CA ASP A 99 -0.19 -24.01 16.00
C ASP A 99 1.32 -24.30 15.84
N GLY A 100 2.13 -23.24 15.86
CA GLY A 100 3.59 -23.34 15.75
C GLY A 100 4.11 -23.67 14.35
N LYS A 101 3.26 -23.61 13.32
CA LYS A 101 3.60 -23.84 11.92
C LYS A 101 3.22 -22.66 11.06
N GLN A 102 3.93 -22.47 9.96
CA GLN A 102 3.53 -21.50 8.96
C GLN A 102 2.17 -21.91 8.38
N ALA A 103 1.24 -20.99 8.40
CA ALA A 103 -0.11 -21.13 7.90
C ALA A 103 -0.29 -20.39 6.56
N GLY A 104 -1.50 -20.39 6.03
CA GLY A 104 -1.81 -19.86 4.73
C GLY A 104 -2.93 -18.84 4.73
N PHE A 105 -3.60 -18.73 3.59
CA PHE A 105 -4.62 -17.70 3.36
C PHE A 105 -5.91 -17.90 4.15
N LYS A 106 -6.21 -19.11 4.61
CA LYS A 106 -7.35 -19.35 5.50
C LYS A 106 -7.19 -18.54 6.79
N GLU A 107 -6.06 -18.69 7.44
CA GLU A 107 -5.72 -17.98 8.68
C GLU A 107 -5.52 -16.48 8.44
N LEU A 108 -4.96 -16.11 7.30
CA LEU A 108 -4.83 -14.69 6.91
C LEU A 108 -6.21 -14.04 6.70
N SER A 109 -7.12 -14.76 6.04
CA SER A 109 -8.50 -14.31 5.88
C SER A 109 -9.20 -14.15 7.24
N GLU A 110 -9.08 -15.09 8.13
CA GLU A 110 -9.61 -14.99 9.50
C GLU A 110 -9.04 -13.78 10.24
N TYR A 111 -7.74 -13.57 10.12
CA TYR A 111 -7.03 -12.45 10.73
C TYR A 111 -7.61 -11.09 10.28
N PHE A 112 -7.70 -10.86 8.98
CA PHE A 112 -8.20 -9.60 8.43
C PHE A 112 -9.72 -9.49 8.43
N GLN A 113 -10.45 -10.61 8.40
CA GLN A 113 -11.90 -10.60 8.59
C GLN A 113 -12.28 -10.04 9.97
N THR A 114 -11.55 -10.42 11.01
CA THR A 114 -11.78 -9.90 12.37
C THR A 114 -11.59 -8.39 12.43
N ILE A 115 -10.57 -7.86 11.79
CA ILE A 115 -10.31 -6.41 11.72
C ILE A 115 -11.39 -5.71 10.88
N THR A 116 -11.75 -6.28 9.74
CA THR A 116 -12.83 -5.77 8.87
C THR A 116 -14.16 -5.71 9.62
N ASN A 117 -14.51 -6.75 10.35
CA ASN A 117 -15.73 -6.77 11.16
C ASN A 117 -15.73 -5.66 12.23
N THR A 118 -14.57 -5.37 12.82
CA THR A 118 -14.43 -4.25 13.77
C THR A 118 -14.72 -2.91 13.10
N ILE A 119 -14.23 -2.68 11.89
CA ILE A 119 -14.50 -1.47 11.12
C ILE A 119 -15.99 -1.37 10.77
N ARG A 120 -16.61 -2.46 10.34
CA ARG A 120 -18.01 -2.51 9.90
C ARG A 120 -19.02 -2.24 11.02
N VAL A 121 -18.62 -2.32 12.29
CA VAL A 121 -19.44 -1.81 13.39
C VAL A 121 -19.67 -0.30 13.29
N ASN A 122 -18.73 0.42 12.69
CA ASN A 122 -18.72 1.89 12.70
C ASN A 122 -19.02 2.52 11.33
N CYS A 123 -18.58 1.90 10.21
CA CYS A 123 -18.64 2.54 8.90
C CYS A 123 -18.51 1.55 7.73
N ASP A 124 -18.83 2.05 6.52
CA ASP A 124 -18.81 1.32 5.26
C ASP A 124 -17.69 1.76 4.31
N ASN A 125 -16.67 2.47 4.80
CA ASN A 125 -15.52 2.85 3.98
C ASN A 125 -14.87 1.63 3.30
N ILE A 126 -14.29 1.83 2.13
CA ILE A 126 -13.55 0.78 1.44
C ILE A 126 -12.40 0.29 2.32
N VAL A 127 -12.33 -1.02 2.49
CA VAL A 127 -11.26 -1.72 3.21
C VAL A 127 -10.37 -2.39 2.19
N LEU A 128 -9.08 -2.11 2.25
CA LEU A 128 -8.05 -2.69 1.39
C LEU A 128 -7.25 -3.71 2.19
N VAL A 129 -7.36 -4.96 1.80
CA VAL A 129 -6.76 -6.11 2.51
C VAL A 129 -5.36 -6.38 1.97
N PRO A 130 -4.32 -6.42 2.80
CA PRO A 130 -2.98 -6.76 2.36
C PRO A 130 -2.79 -8.28 2.26
N GLY A 131 -1.95 -8.70 1.31
CA GLY A 131 -1.49 -10.09 1.16
C GLY A 131 -0.26 -10.40 1.98
N LEU A 132 0.29 -11.60 1.80
CA LEU A 132 1.55 -12.04 2.40
C LEU A 132 2.77 -11.64 1.55
N GLY A 133 3.97 -11.94 2.07
CA GLY A 133 5.22 -11.73 1.33
C GLY A 133 5.44 -10.27 0.96
N TYR A 134 5.29 -9.35 1.91
CA TYR A 134 5.37 -7.91 1.69
C TYR A 134 4.29 -7.37 0.74
N GLN A 135 3.08 -7.89 0.84
CA GLN A 135 1.96 -7.54 -0.06
C GLN A 135 2.18 -7.89 -1.54
N ALA A 136 2.84 -9.04 -1.78
CA ALA A 136 3.05 -9.58 -3.11
C ALA A 136 2.29 -10.89 -3.39
N ASN A 137 1.82 -11.60 -2.36
CA ASN A 137 1.19 -12.91 -2.50
C ASN A 137 -0.29 -12.84 -2.15
N TYR A 138 -1.16 -13.20 -3.12
CA TYR A 138 -2.61 -13.03 -3.01
C TYR A 138 -3.42 -14.24 -3.49
N GLU A 139 -2.83 -15.18 -4.22
CA GLU A 139 -3.54 -16.26 -4.92
C GLU A 139 -4.56 -17.01 -4.04
N GLY A 140 -4.23 -17.21 -2.77
CA GLY A 140 -5.10 -17.98 -1.88
C GLY A 140 -6.34 -17.22 -1.37
N PHE A 141 -6.44 -15.91 -1.56
CA PHE A 141 -7.69 -15.20 -1.29
C PHE A 141 -8.81 -15.56 -2.25
N ALA A 142 -8.50 -16.16 -3.41
CA ALA A 142 -9.53 -16.69 -4.30
C ALA A 142 -10.36 -17.82 -3.62
N ASP A 143 -9.69 -18.64 -2.79
CA ASP A 143 -10.34 -19.71 -2.03
C ASP A 143 -10.90 -19.23 -0.68
N TYR A 144 -10.28 -18.23 -0.10
CA TYR A 144 -10.63 -17.68 1.22
C TYR A 144 -10.83 -16.16 1.17
N PRO A 145 -11.80 -15.65 0.41
CA PRO A 145 -12.01 -14.21 0.28
C PRO A 145 -12.51 -13.60 1.59
N ILE A 146 -12.16 -12.33 1.81
CA ILE A 146 -12.78 -11.54 2.88
C ILE A 146 -14.24 -11.31 2.53
N LYS A 147 -15.12 -11.53 3.48
CA LYS A 147 -16.56 -11.40 3.31
C LYS A 147 -17.04 -10.00 3.68
N GLY A 148 -17.99 -9.50 2.91
CA GLY A 148 -18.62 -8.20 3.14
C GLY A 148 -18.62 -7.33 1.89
N GLU A 149 -19.20 -6.15 2.03
CA GLU A 149 -19.22 -5.13 0.99
C GLU A 149 -18.04 -4.17 1.12
N ASN A 150 -17.73 -3.44 0.06
CA ASN A 150 -16.66 -2.45 0.02
C ASN A 150 -15.29 -3.02 0.42
N ILE A 151 -14.99 -4.22 -0.07
CA ILE A 151 -13.70 -4.87 0.09
C ILE A 151 -12.89 -4.70 -1.18
N GLY A 152 -11.63 -4.33 -1.05
CA GLY A 152 -10.60 -4.34 -2.07
C GLY A 152 -9.30 -4.93 -1.53
N TYR A 153 -8.27 -4.98 -2.35
CA TYR A 153 -6.95 -5.46 -1.94
C TYR A 153 -5.89 -4.39 -2.18
N ALA A 154 -5.00 -4.22 -1.20
CA ALA A 154 -3.83 -3.35 -1.31
C ALA A 154 -2.62 -4.17 -1.73
N VAL A 155 -1.99 -3.81 -2.83
CA VAL A 155 -0.87 -4.54 -3.44
C VAL A 155 0.37 -3.67 -3.46
N HIS A 156 1.55 -4.26 -3.24
CA HIS A 156 2.83 -3.62 -3.49
C HIS A 156 3.49 -4.25 -4.72
N CYS A 157 4.12 -3.43 -5.54
CA CYS A 157 4.79 -3.88 -6.75
C CYS A 157 6.04 -3.04 -7.03
N TYR A 158 7.19 -3.61 -6.73
CA TYR A 158 8.49 -3.00 -7.02
C TYR A 158 9.24 -3.77 -8.11
N PRO A 159 10.25 -3.16 -8.75
CA PRO A 159 11.14 -3.89 -9.67
C PRO A 159 11.70 -5.16 -9.03
N GLY A 160 11.60 -6.27 -9.75
CA GLY A 160 11.97 -7.60 -9.24
C GLY A 160 10.81 -8.45 -8.71
N TRP A 161 9.69 -7.83 -8.36
CA TRP A 161 8.50 -8.56 -7.91
C TRP A 161 7.69 -9.08 -9.10
N TYR A 162 6.92 -10.12 -8.89
CA TYR A 162 6.10 -10.76 -9.94
C TYR A 162 6.94 -11.18 -11.16
N ASN A 163 8.17 -11.64 -10.95
CA ASN A 163 9.11 -11.96 -12.02
C ASN A 163 9.47 -10.76 -12.93
N SER A 164 9.35 -9.56 -12.44
CA SER A 164 9.70 -8.35 -13.19
C SER A 164 11.21 -8.07 -13.25
N GLY A 165 12.04 -9.11 -13.24
CA GLY A 165 13.49 -9.00 -13.23
C GLY A 165 14.05 -8.97 -11.80
N SER A 166 14.99 -8.10 -11.54
CA SER A 166 15.52 -7.87 -10.20
C SER A 166 15.56 -6.38 -9.90
N GLU A 167 15.68 -6.04 -8.63
CA GLU A 167 15.89 -4.66 -8.18
C GLU A 167 17.09 -3.98 -8.85
N ASN A 168 18.10 -4.75 -9.25
CA ASN A 168 19.32 -4.26 -9.87
C ASN A 168 19.29 -4.31 -11.41
N THR A 169 18.48 -5.17 -11.98
CA THR A 169 18.35 -5.38 -13.42
C THR A 169 16.88 -5.58 -13.77
N PRO A 170 16.10 -4.50 -13.83
CA PRO A 170 14.67 -4.57 -14.11
C PRO A 170 14.35 -4.88 -15.58
N ASP A 171 15.33 -5.23 -16.38
CA ASP A 171 15.13 -5.76 -17.72
C ASP A 171 14.38 -7.07 -17.62
N VAL A 172 13.11 -7.00 -17.91
CA VAL A 172 12.24 -8.14 -17.77
C VAL A 172 11.59 -8.49 -19.09
N ASN A 173 11.44 -9.77 -19.30
CA ASN A 173 10.54 -10.27 -20.31
C ASN A 173 9.09 -9.96 -19.86
N TYR A 174 8.35 -9.24 -20.68
CA TYR A 174 6.95 -8.91 -20.41
C TYR A 174 6.12 -10.14 -20.02
N GLN A 175 6.30 -11.26 -20.72
CA GLN A 175 5.54 -12.46 -20.45
C GLN A 175 5.77 -13.02 -19.04
N LEU A 176 7.02 -13.04 -18.58
CA LEU A 176 7.34 -13.50 -17.23
C LEU A 176 6.71 -12.61 -16.14
N PHE A 177 6.74 -11.31 -16.36
CA PHE A 177 6.09 -10.36 -15.44
C PHE A 177 4.56 -10.53 -15.44
N ASN A 178 3.97 -10.60 -16.62
CA ASN A 178 2.53 -10.82 -16.78
C ASN A 178 2.08 -12.15 -16.16
N ASP A 179 2.82 -13.22 -16.31
CA ASP A 179 2.53 -14.51 -15.71
C ASP A 179 2.61 -14.46 -14.18
N GLY A 180 3.65 -13.78 -13.66
CA GLY A 180 3.81 -13.59 -12.21
C GLY A 180 2.68 -12.75 -11.61
N TRP A 181 2.30 -11.67 -12.28
CA TRP A 181 1.17 -10.84 -11.91
C TRP A 181 -0.15 -11.62 -11.95
N ASN A 182 -0.42 -12.29 -13.07
CA ASN A 182 -1.65 -13.04 -13.26
C ASN A 182 -1.79 -14.19 -12.26
N LYS A 183 -0.70 -14.82 -11.85
CA LYS A 183 -0.73 -15.84 -10.81
C LYS A 183 -1.24 -15.30 -9.48
N GLN A 184 -0.79 -14.12 -9.10
CA GLN A 184 -1.06 -13.57 -7.76
C GLN A 184 -2.27 -12.62 -7.73
N ILE A 185 -2.43 -11.79 -8.73
CA ILE A 185 -3.35 -10.65 -8.68
C ILE A 185 -4.63 -10.91 -9.49
N LYS A 186 -4.53 -11.56 -10.64
CA LYS A 186 -5.72 -11.82 -11.48
C LYS A 186 -6.86 -12.52 -10.71
N PRO A 187 -6.59 -13.56 -9.88
CA PRO A 187 -7.66 -14.22 -9.12
C PRO A 187 -8.41 -13.30 -8.16
N ILE A 188 -7.73 -12.31 -7.58
CA ILE A 188 -8.38 -11.36 -6.67
C ILE A 188 -8.98 -10.15 -7.37
N SER A 189 -8.42 -9.71 -8.51
CA SER A 189 -9.00 -8.62 -9.31
C SER A 189 -10.35 -8.99 -9.91
N ASP A 190 -10.61 -10.29 -10.11
CA ASP A 190 -11.91 -10.80 -10.54
C ASP A 190 -12.95 -10.79 -9.41
N LEU A 191 -12.52 -10.67 -8.16
CA LEU A 191 -13.38 -10.66 -6.98
C LEU A 191 -13.66 -9.24 -6.46
N ALA A 192 -12.66 -8.37 -6.50
CA ALA A 192 -12.71 -7.06 -5.85
C ALA A 192 -11.72 -6.07 -6.49
N PRO A 193 -11.92 -4.77 -6.32
CA PRO A 193 -10.97 -3.76 -6.81
C PRO A 193 -9.60 -3.89 -6.14
N ILE A 194 -8.57 -3.61 -6.91
CA ILE A 194 -7.18 -3.61 -6.50
C ILE A 194 -6.66 -2.17 -6.47
N ILE A 195 -5.94 -1.83 -5.42
CA ILE A 195 -5.09 -0.64 -5.42
C ILE A 195 -3.65 -1.07 -5.15
N VAL A 196 -2.77 -0.79 -6.10
CA VAL A 196 -1.33 -0.89 -5.86
C VAL A 196 -0.92 0.33 -5.07
N THR A 197 -0.81 0.18 -3.75
CA THR A 197 -0.57 1.27 -2.82
C THR A 197 0.89 1.67 -2.71
N GLU A 198 1.79 0.81 -3.17
CA GLU A 198 3.20 1.13 -3.32
C GLU A 198 3.73 0.59 -4.65
N MET A 199 4.24 1.48 -5.48
CA MET A 199 4.90 1.16 -6.74
C MET A 199 5.92 2.26 -7.07
N ASP A 200 7.12 1.88 -7.43
CA ASP A 200 8.17 2.82 -7.79
C ASP A 200 9.08 2.25 -8.88
N TRP A 201 9.45 3.05 -9.85
CA TRP A 201 10.45 2.72 -10.86
C TRP A 201 11.40 3.86 -11.20
N ALA A 202 11.53 4.85 -10.31
CA ALA A 202 12.45 5.99 -10.50
C ALA A 202 13.91 5.53 -10.34
N PRO A 203 14.66 5.38 -11.43
CA PRO A 203 15.93 4.62 -11.41
C PRO A 203 17.09 5.36 -10.75
N GLU A 204 17.05 6.67 -10.71
CA GLU A 204 18.23 7.45 -10.37
C GLU A 204 18.28 7.88 -8.92
N LYS A 205 17.12 7.93 -8.28
CA LYS A 205 17.00 8.32 -6.89
C LYS A 205 17.52 7.24 -5.93
N TYR A 206 17.27 6.00 -6.26
CA TYR A 206 17.62 4.85 -5.45
C TYR A 206 18.74 4.09 -6.12
N LYS A 207 19.97 4.49 -5.90
CA LYS A 207 21.15 3.85 -6.48
C LYS A 207 21.36 2.40 -6.00
N SER A 208 20.61 1.97 -5.00
CA SER A 208 20.74 0.64 -4.41
C SER A 208 19.74 -0.35 -4.94
N SER A 209 18.49 -0.35 -4.54
CA SER A 209 17.62 -1.46 -4.83
C SER A 209 16.35 -1.08 -5.58
N PHE A 210 15.60 -0.18 -5.02
CA PHE A 210 14.29 0.13 -5.54
C PHE A 210 14.37 1.13 -6.66
N GLY A 211 14.36 1.51 -7.49
CA GLY A 211 14.36 2.65 -8.35
C GLY A 211 15.26 2.53 -9.56
N LYS A 212 15.82 1.37 -9.78
CA LYS A 212 16.54 1.08 -11.04
C LYS A 212 15.58 0.64 -12.15
N GLY A 213 14.30 0.68 -11.90
CA GLY A 213 13.28 0.38 -12.88
C GLY A 213 13.35 1.36 -14.03
N VAL A 214 13.42 0.85 -15.23
CA VAL A 214 13.38 1.65 -16.44
C VAL A 214 11.96 1.68 -16.94
N THR A 215 11.52 2.80 -17.45
CA THR A 215 10.18 2.93 -18.03
C THR A 215 9.95 1.87 -19.11
N GLY A 216 10.91 1.69 -20.02
CA GLY A 216 10.88 0.63 -21.02
C GLY A 216 9.84 0.81 -22.10
N THR A 217 9.54 -0.28 -22.78
CA THR A 217 8.53 -0.35 -23.85
C THR A 217 7.48 -1.39 -23.49
N ALA A 218 6.21 -1.05 -23.59
CA ALA A 218 5.11 -1.95 -23.30
C ALA A 218 5.17 -3.22 -24.18
N GLY A 219 5.16 -4.39 -23.54
CA GLY A 219 5.33 -5.69 -24.18
C GLY A 219 6.78 -6.08 -24.48
N GLY A 220 7.75 -5.20 -24.18
CA GLY A 220 9.17 -5.40 -24.37
C GLY A 220 9.93 -5.54 -23.05
N THR A 221 11.04 -4.82 -22.92
CA THR A 221 11.85 -4.75 -21.70
C THR A 221 11.53 -3.51 -20.89
N GLY A 222 11.84 -3.53 -19.62
CA GLY A 222 11.62 -2.43 -18.67
C GLY A 222 10.39 -2.62 -17.80
N PHE A 223 10.47 -2.10 -16.59
CA PHE A 223 9.45 -2.33 -15.56
C PHE A 223 8.22 -1.45 -15.78
N GLY A 224 8.39 -0.13 -15.89
CA GLY A 224 7.28 0.83 -15.82
C GLY A 224 6.22 0.66 -16.90
N ALA A 225 6.62 0.63 -18.17
CA ALA A 225 5.67 0.47 -19.28
C ALA A 225 5.00 -0.91 -19.27
N ASN A 226 5.71 -1.95 -18.82
CA ASN A 226 5.13 -3.27 -18.65
C ASN A 226 4.16 -3.33 -17.46
N PHE A 227 4.49 -2.69 -16.34
CA PHE A 227 3.58 -2.56 -15.21
C PHE A 227 2.26 -1.91 -15.66
N LYS A 228 2.34 -0.76 -16.33
CA LYS A 228 1.14 -0.08 -16.85
C LYS A 228 0.31 -0.99 -17.75
N LYS A 229 0.93 -1.59 -18.76
CA LYS A 229 0.22 -2.49 -19.67
C LYS A 229 -0.43 -3.66 -18.93
N ILE A 230 0.26 -4.29 -18.00
CA ILE A 230 -0.24 -5.42 -17.23
C ILE A 230 -1.42 -5.02 -16.37
N THR A 231 -1.36 -3.87 -15.70
CA THR A 231 -2.45 -3.38 -14.86
C THR A 231 -3.66 -2.96 -15.68
N ASP A 232 -3.45 -2.32 -16.83
CA ASP A 232 -4.53 -1.97 -17.77
C ASP A 232 -5.22 -3.24 -18.32
N ASP A 233 -4.45 -4.22 -18.77
CA ASP A 233 -4.96 -5.48 -19.30
C ASP A 233 -5.66 -6.34 -18.23
N CYS A 234 -5.18 -6.29 -16.99
CA CYS A 234 -5.80 -6.98 -15.86
C CYS A 234 -7.21 -6.43 -15.57
N GLY A 235 -7.38 -5.13 -15.67
CA GLY A 235 -8.60 -4.42 -15.30
C GLY A 235 -8.84 -4.37 -13.79
N ASN A 236 -9.71 -3.46 -13.37
CA ASN A 236 -10.09 -3.29 -11.96
C ASN A 236 -8.89 -3.00 -11.03
N VAL A 237 -7.85 -2.38 -11.56
CA VAL A 237 -6.61 -2.03 -10.85
C VAL A 237 -6.37 -0.53 -10.94
N SER A 238 -6.21 0.10 -9.80
CA SER A 238 -5.67 1.46 -9.66
C SER A 238 -4.31 1.39 -8.97
N TRP A 239 -3.51 2.44 -9.08
CA TRP A 239 -2.19 2.44 -8.46
C TRP A 239 -1.75 3.83 -8.03
N LEU A 240 -0.84 3.86 -7.05
CA LEU A 240 -0.21 5.05 -6.51
C LEU A 240 1.30 4.93 -6.69
N ILE A 241 1.94 6.01 -7.10
CA ILE A 241 3.40 6.08 -7.05
C ILE A 241 3.81 6.24 -5.59
N PHE A 242 4.55 5.26 -5.09
CA PHE A 242 5.16 5.32 -3.77
C PHE A 242 6.56 5.87 -3.88
N THR A 243 6.69 7.09 -3.46
CA THR A 243 7.96 7.77 -3.43
C THR A 243 7.86 9.07 -2.64
N THR A 244 8.93 9.80 -2.65
CA THR A 244 8.99 11.09 -1.98
C THR A 244 8.38 12.19 -2.83
N PRO A 245 8.01 13.30 -2.23
CA PRO A 245 7.48 14.48 -2.93
C PRO A 245 8.37 15.01 -4.05
N ASP A 246 9.65 14.65 -4.07
CA ASP A 246 10.63 15.09 -5.07
C ASP A 246 10.28 14.68 -6.50
N LEU A 247 9.35 13.75 -6.69
CA LEU A 247 8.84 13.42 -8.03
C LEU A 247 8.01 14.55 -8.64
N LEU A 248 7.36 15.35 -7.82
CA LEU A 248 6.40 16.36 -8.26
C LEU A 248 6.79 17.78 -7.86
N ALA A 249 7.82 17.94 -7.04
CA ALA A 249 8.23 19.26 -6.54
C ALA A 249 9.73 19.34 -6.26
N LYS A 250 10.27 20.54 -6.38
CA LYS A 250 11.58 20.88 -5.81
C LYS A 250 11.35 21.56 -4.48
N PHE A 251 12.04 21.08 -3.46
CA PHE A 251 12.05 21.69 -2.14
C PHE A 251 13.32 22.51 -1.94
N LYS A 252 13.22 23.63 -1.24
CA LYS A 252 14.37 24.50 -0.94
C LYS A 252 15.26 23.88 0.09
N ASP A 253 14.67 23.11 0.99
CA ASP A 253 15.38 22.49 2.11
C ASP A 253 14.70 21.19 2.53
N ASP A 254 15.33 20.48 3.42
CA ASP A 254 14.85 19.22 3.99
C ASP A 254 13.60 19.38 4.88
N GLN A 255 13.14 20.61 5.11
CA GLN A 255 11.95 20.92 5.89
C GLN A 255 10.69 21.01 5.03
N GLY A 256 10.82 20.81 3.72
CA GLY A 256 9.71 20.93 2.79
C GLY A 256 9.29 22.39 2.54
N ASN A 257 10.12 23.34 2.89
CA ASN A 257 9.90 24.73 2.49
C ASN A 257 10.27 24.89 1.02
N GLY A 258 9.35 25.25 0.27
CA GLY A 258 9.59 25.53 -0.93
C GLY A 258 8.93 25.47 -1.90
N ASP A 259 8.83 25.08 -2.88
CA ASP A 259 8.89 25.69 -3.86
C ASP A 259 8.12 25.51 -5.11
N THR A 260 8.45 24.85 -5.99
CA THR A 260 7.86 24.84 -7.32
C THR A 260 7.44 23.42 -7.59
N PHE A 261 6.16 23.20 -7.74
CA PHE A 261 5.70 21.98 -8.39
C PHE A 261 6.32 21.92 -9.78
N LEU A 262 6.82 20.75 -10.15
CA LEU A 262 7.35 20.53 -11.47
C LEU A 262 6.17 20.49 -12.45
N THR A 263 6.07 21.51 -13.29
CA THR A 263 4.93 21.72 -14.19
C THR A 263 5.23 21.38 -15.64
N ASP A 264 6.49 21.08 -15.94
CA ASP A 264 6.93 20.70 -17.27
C ASP A 264 7.88 19.48 -17.25
N ASN A 265 7.92 18.81 -18.37
CA ASN A 265 8.68 17.57 -18.54
C ASN A 265 10.20 17.77 -18.39
N GLU A 266 10.70 18.95 -18.72
CA GLU A 266 12.14 19.23 -18.64
C GLU A 266 12.59 19.48 -17.21
N ALA A 267 11.68 19.93 -16.36
CA ALA A 267 11.97 20.19 -14.95
C ALA A 267 12.09 18.93 -14.11
N CYS A 268 11.45 17.84 -14.53
CA CYS A 268 11.48 16.58 -13.80
C CYS A 268 12.53 15.62 -14.37
N PRO A 269 13.51 15.19 -13.56
CA PRO A 269 14.55 14.27 -14.03
C PRO A 269 14.08 12.80 -14.10
N TRP A 270 12.85 12.51 -13.70
CA TRP A 270 12.38 11.14 -13.57
C TRP A 270 11.52 10.74 -14.77
N PRO A 271 11.82 9.63 -15.45
CA PRO A 271 10.99 9.09 -16.54
C PRO A 271 9.53 8.88 -16.16
N THR A 272 9.29 8.51 -14.91
CA THR A 272 7.96 8.28 -14.34
C THR A 272 7.05 9.50 -14.42
N TYR A 273 7.60 10.70 -14.29
CA TYR A 273 6.81 11.93 -14.31
C TYR A 273 6.12 12.15 -15.67
N HIS A 274 6.85 12.00 -16.75
CA HIS A 274 6.30 12.15 -18.10
C HIS A 274 5.16 11.18 -18.34
N TRP A 275 5.39 9.94 -17.97
CA TRP A 275 4.41 8.90 -18.11
C TRP A 275 3.15 9.16 -17.24
N TYR A 276 3.32 9.68 -16.03
CA TYR A 276 2.21 10.01 -15.13
C TYR A 276 1.36 11.18 -15.64
N GLN A 277 1.96 12.13 -16.35
CA GLN A 277 1.21 13.24 -16.97
C GLN A 277 0.36 12.81 -18.16
N ASP A 278 0.81 11.78 -18.87
CA ASP A 278 0.12 11.28 -20.06
C ASP A 278 -0.98 10.24 -19.71
N TYR A 279 -1.10 9.88 -18.44
CA TYR A 279 -2.09 8.92 -17.96
C TYR A 279 -3.40 9.62 -17.67
#